data_3f4ae0b49ab0dcce70c09522a251e3e0
#
_entry.id   3f4ae0b49ab0dcce70c09522a251e3e0
#
_cell.length_a   1.000
_cell.length_b   1.000
_cell.length_c   1.000
_cell.angle_alpha   90.00
_cell.angle_beta   90.00
_cell.angle_gamma   90.00
#
_symmetry.space_group_name_H-M   'P 1'
#
loop_
_entity.id
_entity.type
_entity.pdbx_description
1 polymer ?
#
loop_
_entity_poly.entity_id
_entity_poly.type
_entity_poly.pdbx_seq_one_letter_code
_entity_poly.pdbx_strand_id
1 'polypeptide(L)'
;MDIARLVQSSVAPVFLLSGVATTLSVLTSRLARIVDRARRLEEQLASHPGSASQLHTDLRVLARRANYINTAISLCAVAALMVALVVVALFANAFFASELASVIALLFVGAMVCLSAAFITFFIEVRMAIAALRIGLHPSRGTPRG
;
A
#
# COMPACT_ATOMS: atom_id res chain seq x y z
N MET A 1 -17.14 36.20 2.90
CA MET A 1 -16.83 34.75 2.68
C MET A 1 -17.16 34.00 3.98
N ASP A 2 -18.08 33.04 3.94
CA ASP A 2 -18.53 32.35 5.16
C ASP A 2 -17.49 31.31 5.61
N ILE A 3 -16.79 31.58 6.68
CA ILE A 3 -15.84 30.66 7.33
C ILE A 3 -16.48 29.29 7.57
N ALA A 4 -17.78 29.26 7.89
CA ALA A 4 -18.54 28.02 8.05
C ALA A 4 -18.55 27.15 6.79
N ARG A 5 -18.72 27.73 5.62
CA ARG A 5 -18.68 26.99 4.34
C ARG A 5 -17.27 26.44 4.04
N LEU A 6 -16.24 27.21 4.40
CA LEU A 6 -14.85 26.81 4.22
C LEU A 6 -14.50 25.60 5.06
N VAL A 7 -14.88 25.64 6.34
CA VAL A 7 -14.73 24.52 7.27
C VAL A 7 -15.52 23.31 6.78
N GLN A 8 -16.75 23.49 6.34
CA GLN A 8 -17.59 22.42 5.80
C GLN A 8 -16.97 21.78 4.56
N SER A 9 -16.37 22.56 3.66
CA SER A 9 -15.70 22.04 2.45
C SER A 9 -14.42 21.27 2.74
N SER A 10 -13.75 21.54 3.87
CA SER A 10 -12.51 20.84 4.28
C SER A 10 -12.76 19.56 5.07
N VAL A 11 -13.99 19.32 5.55
CA VAL A 11 -14.34 18.12 6.33
C VAL A 11 -14.14 16.84 5.50
N ALA A 12 -14.61 16.81 4.25
CA ALA A 12 -14.49 15.64 3.39
C ALA A 12 -13.02 15.23 3.10
N PRO A 13 -12.11 16.15 2.70
CA PRO A 13 -10.70 15.85 2.57
C PRO A 13 -10.04 15.33 3.86
N VAL A 14 -10.43 15.87 5.03
CA VAL A 14 -9.86 15.43 6.31
C VAL A 14 -10.32 14.02 6.66
N PHE A 15 -11.57 13.65 6.41
CA PHE A 15 -12.04 12.27 6.56
C PHE A 15 -11.30 11.31 5.62
N LEU A 16 -11.05 11.74 4.38
CA LEU A 16 -10.27 10.96 3.43
C LEU A 16 -8.85 10.71 3.93
N LEU A 17 -8.18 11.71 4.50
CA LEU A 17 -6.86 11.54 5.12
C LEU A 17 -6.87 10.50 6.24
N SER A 18 -7.90 10.46 7.07
CA SER A 18 -8.04 9.43 8.11
C SER A 18 -8.15 8.02 7.51
N GLY A 19 -8.90 7.86 6.42
CA GLY A 19 -8.99 6.60 5.68
C GLY A 19 -7.66 6.17 5.07
N VAL A 20 -6.92 7.11 4.49
CA VAL A 20 -5.58 6.85 3.94
C VAL A 20 -4.60 6.46 5.04
N ALA A 21 -4.62 7.14 6.21
CA ALA A 21 -3.77 6.80 7.35
C ALA A 21 -4.03 5.38 7.86
N THR A 22 -5.29 4.96 7.95
CA THR A 22 -5.66 3.58 8.31
C THR A 22 -5.14 2.57 7.30
N THR A 23 -5.28 2.86 6.01
CA THR A 23 -4.76 2.02 4.92
C THR A 23 -3.24 1.89 5.00
N LEU A 24 -2.51 2.98 5.21
CA LEU A 24 -1.06 2.98 5.40
C LEU A 24 -0.63 2.11 6.59
N SER A 25 -1.35 2.17 7.71
CA SER A 25 -1.07 1.34 8.87
C SER A 25 -1.19 -0.16 8.55
N VAL A 26 -2.21 -0.56 7.80
CA VAL A 26 -2.37 -1.96 7.36
C VAL A 26 -1.25 -2.38 6.41
N LEU A 27 -0.90 -1.54 5.43
CA LEU A 27 0.15 -1.84 4.45
C LEU A 27 1.53 -1.97 5.11
N THR A 28 1.88 -1.06 6.02
CA THR A 28 3.16 -1.10 6.76
C THR A 28 3.26 -2.32 7.67
N SER A 29 2.18 -2.70 8.34
CA SER A 29 2.13 -3.94 9.16
C SER A 29 2.34 -5.19 8.30
N ARG A 30 1.79 -5.23 7.09
CA ARG A 30 2.02 -6.33 6.14
C ARG A 30 3.45 -6.37 5.63
N LEU A 31 4.02 -5.22 5.30
CA LEU A 31 5.41 -5.12 4.87
C LEU A 31 6.36 -5.65 5.96
N ALA A 32 6.14 -5.24 7.21
CA ALA A 32 6.95 -5.71 8.34
C ALA A 32 6.94 -7.24 8.44
N ARG A 33 5.78 -7.89 8.32
CA ARG A 33 5.67 -9.36 8.36
C ARG A 33 6.43 -10.04 7.21
N ILE A 34 6.45 -9.45 6.02
CA ILE A 34 7.18 -10.00 4.86
C ILE A 34 8.68 -9.87 5.10
N VAL A 35 9.14 -8.72 5.59
CA VAL A 35 10.55 -8.48 5.93
C VAL A 35 11.03 -9.43 7.02
N ASP A 36 10.24 -9.62 8.09
CA ASP A 36 10.58 -10.57 9.17
C ASP A 36 10.68 -12.01 8.67
N ARG A 37 9.78 -12.40 7.76
CA ARG A 37 9.85 -13.72 7.14
C ARG A 37 11.08 -13.87 6.23
N ALA A 38 11.44 -12.84 5.49
CA ALA A 38 12.62 -12.85 4.63
C ALA A 38 13.89 -12.99 5.46
N ARG A 39 14.03 -12.25 6.56
CA ARG A 39 15.18 -12.37 7.50
C ARG A 39 15.34 -13.78 8.07
N ARG A 40 14.24 -14.41 8.48
CA ARG A 40 14.29 -15.81 8.99
C ARG A 40 14.74 -16.79 7.91
N LEU A 41 14.34 -16.59 6.65
CA LEU A 41 14.80 -17.42 5.54
C LEU A 41 16.29 -17.20 5.24
N GLU A 42 16.77 -15.96 5.33
CA GLU A 42 18.21 -15.65 5.19
C GLU A 42 19.05 -16.31 6.29
N GLU A 43 18.60 -16.30 7.54
CA GLU A 43 19.24 -16.99 8.66
C GLU A 43 19.28 -18.51 8.45
N GLN A 44 18.20 -19.09 7.92
CA GLN A 44 18.15 -20.52 7.58
C GLN A 44 19.10 -20.87 6.44
N LEU A 45 19.24 -19.98 5.46
CA LEU A 45 20.18 -20.15 4.34
C LEU A 45 21.62 -20.19 4.84
N ALA A 46 21.96 -19.33 5.81
CA ALA A 46 23.29 -19.28 6.40
C ALA A 46 23.63 -20.55 7.20
N SER A 47 22.62 -21.19 7.82
CA SER A 47 22.80 -22.39 8.66
C SER A 47 22.73 -23.71 7.88
N HIS A 48 22.07 -23.76 6.72
CA HIS A 48 21.85 -25.01 5.95
C HIS A 48 22.09 -24.81 4.43
N PRO A 49 23.33 -24.81 3.96
CA PRO A 49 23.66 -24.55 2.55
C PRO A 49 23.10 -25.60 1.56
N GLY A 50 22.71 -26.79 2.03
CA GLY A 50 22.13 -27.84 1.18
C GLY A 50 20.74 -27.56 0.61
N SER A 51 20.01 -26.56 1.14
CA SER A 51 18.65 -26.18 0.70
C SER A 51 18.63 -24.85 -0.09
N ALA A 52 19.76 -24.37 -0.54
CA ALA A 52 19.94 -23.03 -1.10
C ALA A 52 18.99 -22.72 -2.29
N SER A 53 18.74 -23.67 -3.17
CA SER A 53 17.94 -23.47 -4.38
C SER A 53 16.46 -23.13 -4.07
N GLN A 54 15.85 -23.84 -3.14
CA GLN A 54 14.45 -23.58 -2.75
C GLN A 54 14.31 -22.29 -1.95
N LEU A 55 15.22 -22.03 -1.01
CA LEU A 55 15.23 -20.80 -0.23
C LEU A 55 15.42 -19.56 -1.09
N HIS A 56 16.27 -19.59 -2.10
CA HIS A 56 16.43 -18.48 -3.04
C HIS A 56 15.16 -18.20 -3.85
N THR A 57 14.40 -19.23 -4.22
CA THR A 57 13.11 -19.06 -4.89
C THR A 57 12.09 -18.39 -3.97
N ASP A 58 12.01 -18.84 -2.72
CA ASP A 58 11.10 -18.26 -1.72
C ASP A 58 11.44 -16.79 -1.41
N LEU A 59 12.72 -16.47 -1.24
CA LEU A 59 13.20 -15.09 -1.05
C LEU A 59 12.82 -14.19 -2.23
N ARG A 60 12.95 -14.68 -3.46
CA ARG A 60 12.58 -13.92 -4.66
C ARG A 60 11.07 -13.62 -4.70
N VAL A 61 10.22 -14.57 -4.30
CA VAL A 61 8.77 -14.37 -4.19
C VAL A 61 8.45 -13.33 -3.11
N LEU A 62 9.09 -13.42 -1.94
CA LEU A 62 8.90 -12.44 -0.87
C LEU A 62 9.35 -11.03 -1.28
N ALA A 63 10.50 -10.91 -1.94
CA ALA A 63 11.00 -9.63 -2.45
C ALA A 63 10.03 -8.99 -3.44
N ARG A 64 9.45 -9.78 -4.34
CA ARG A 64 8.44 -9.30 -5.28
C ARG A 64 7.19 -8.80 -4.58
N ARG A 65 6.70 -9.53 -3.58
CA ARG A 65 5.54 -9.11 -2.75
C ARG A 65 5.84 -7.84 -1.96
N ALA A 66 7.02 -7.75 -1.35
CA ALA A 66 7.47 -6.55 -0.64
C ALA A 66 7.47 -5.31 -1.55
N ASN A 67 7.90 -5.48 -2.82
CA ASN A 67 7.91 -4.39 -3.79
C ASN A 67 6.50 -3.90 -4.15
N TYR A 68 5.52 -4.80 -4.31
CA TYR A 68 4.12 -4.40 -4.54
C TYR A 68 3.55 -3.62 -3.35
N ILE A 69 3.80 -4.07 -2.11
CA ILE A 69 3.34 -3.35 -0.92
C ILE A 69 4.04 -1.99 -0.80
N ASN A 70 5.35 -1.93 -1.04
CA ASN A 70 6.09 -0.67 -1.00
C ASN A 70 5.56 0.34 -2.04
N THR A 71 5.22 -0.13 -3.25
CA THR A 71 4.59 0.70 -4.28
C THR A 71 3.22 1.20 -3.82
N ALA A 72 2.39 0.34 -3.20
CA ALA A 72 1.10 0.74 -2.66
C ALA A 72 1.24 1.78 -1.54
N ILE A 73 2.21 1.63 -0.64
CA ILE A 73 2.53 2.60 0.42
C ILE A 73 2.92 3.96 -0.20
N SER A 74 3.79 3.96 -1.21
CA SER A 74 4.22 5.18 -1.89
C SER A 74 3.06 5.90 -2.57
N LEU A 75 2.19 5.17 -3.25
CA LEU A 75 0.99 5.73 -3.88
C LEU A 75 0.01 6.30 -2.85
N CYS A 76 -0.20 5.63 -1.71
CA CYS A 76 -0.99 6.15 -0.60
C CYS A 76 -0.39 7.43 -0.01
N ALA A 77 0.93 7.49 0.15
CA ALA A 77 1.61 8.67 0.68
C ALA A 77 1.48 9.86 -0.28
N VAL A 78 1.62 9.65 -1.59
CA VAL A 78 1.40 10.67 -2.61
C VAL A 78 -0.06 11.14 -2.61
N ALA A 79 -1.02 10.23 -2.50
CA ALA A 79 -2.44 10.58 -2.39
C ALA A 79 -2.72 11.44 -1.15
N ALA A 80 -2.16 11.06 0.01
CA ALA A 80 -2.29 11.84 1.24
C ALA A 80 -1.71 13.25 1.10
N LEU A 81 -0.54 13.38 0.47
CA LEU A 81 0.08 14.68 0.20
C LEU A 81 -0.81 15.54 -0.70
N MET A 82 -1.34 14.98 -1.79
CA MET A 82 -2.24 15.70 -2.69
C MET A 82 -3.50 16.18 -1.97
N VAL A 83 -4.11 15.33 -1.11
CA VAL A 83 -5.28 15.73 -0.30
C VAL A 83 -4.93 16.84 0.68
N ALA A 84 -3.77 16.79 1.32
CA ALA A 84 -3.30 17.86 2.18
C ALA A 84 -3.14 19.18 1.42
N LEU A 85 -2.58 19.11 0.20
CA LEU A 85 -2.47 20.28 -0.69
C LEU A 85 -3.83 20.83 -1.14
N VAL A 86 -4.83 19.97 -1.33
CA VAL A 86 -6.22 20.40 -1.58
C VAL A 86 -6.73 21.25 -0.42
N VAL A 87 -6.52 20.82 0.83
CA VAL A 87 -6.94 21.60 2.00
C VAL A 87 -6.22 22.96 2.05
N VAL A 88 -4.92 22.97 1.85
CA VAL A 88 -4.13 24.21 1.79
C VAL A 88 -4.63 25.14 0.69
N ALA A 89 -4.90 24.60 -0.52
CA ALA A 89 -5.39 25.38 -1.65
C ALA A 89 -6.80 25.95 -1.42
N LEU A 90 -7.67 25.21 -0.71
CA LEU A 90 -9.00 25.70 -0.32
C LEU A 90 -8.89 26.95 0.57
N PHE A 91 -8.02 26.88 1.59
CA PHE A 91 -7.79 28.04 2.45
C PHE A 91 -7.10 29.19 1.72
N ALA A 92 -6.07 28.92 0.90
CA ALA A 92 -5.40 29.93 0.10
C ALA A 92 -6.37 30.66 -0.85
N ASN A 93 -7.23 29.92 -1.52
CA ASN A 93 -8.26 30.49 -2.40
C ASN A 93 -9.22 31.42 -1.63
N ALA A 94 -9.52 31.09 -0.40
CA ALA A 94 -10.35 31.91 0.47
C ALA A 94 -9.72 33.24 0.88
N PHE A 95 -8.41 33.24 1.15
CA PHE A 95 -7.68 34.42 1.60
C PHE A 95 -7.24 35.34 0.46
N PHE A 96 -6.81 34.77 -0.68
CA PHE A 96 -6.20 35.54 -1.76
C PHE A 96 -7.15 35.82 -2.93
N ALA A 97 -8.43 35.39 -2.84
CA ALA A 97 -9.44 35.52 -3.92
C ALA A 97 -8.93 35.08 -5.30
N SER A 98 -8.04 34.08 -5.33
CA SER A 98 -7.42 33.55 -6.54
C SER A 98 -8.30 32.46 -7.17
N GLU A 99 -8.33 32.37 -8.51
CA GLU A 99 -9.10 31.35 -9.23
C GLU A 99 -8.38 29.99 -9.22
N LEU A 100 -8.24 29.37 -8.03
CA LEU A 100 -7.57 28.07 -7.83
C LEU A 100 -8.51 26.87 -7.98
N ALA A 101 -9.76 27.07 -8.38
CA ALA A 101 -10.76 26.01 -8.47
C ALA A 101 -10.31 24.83 -9.34
N SER A 102 -9.71 25.10 -10.49
CA SER A 102 -9.19 24.06 -11.41
C SER A 102 -8.02 23.29 -10.80
N VAL A 103 -7.14 23.96 -10.07
CA VAL A 103 -5.99 23.32 -9.38
C VAL A 103 -6.47 22.41 -8.27
N ILE A 104 -7.43 22.85 -7.45
CA ILE A 104 -8.06 22.07 -6.39
C ILE A 104 -8.71 20.82 -6.96
N ALA A 105 -9.50 20.96 -8.05
CA ALA A 105 -10.14 19.84 -8.70
C ALA A 105 -9.12 18.83 -9.26
N LEU A 106 -8.07 19.31 -9.91
CA LEU A 106 -7.00 18.47 -10.48
C LEU A 106 -6.24 17.70 -9.39
N LEU A 107 -5.88 18.37 -8.31
CA LEU A 107 -5.20 17.74 -7.16
C LEU A 107 -6.10 16.66 -6.53
N PHE A 108 -7.39 16.93 -6.38
CA PHE A 108 -8.32 15.98 -5.81
C PHE A 108 -8.49 14.73 -6.69
N VAL A 109 -8.68 14.92 -8.00
CA VAL A 109 -8.77 13.81 -8.96
C VAL A 109 -7.47 13.03 -8.98
N GLY A 110 -6.31 13.69 -8.99
CA GLY A 110 -5.00 13.05 -8.91
C GLY A 110 -4.84 12.19 -7.64
N ALA A 111 -5.26 12.72 -6.49
CA ALA A 111 -5.26 11.97 -5.24
C ALA A 111 -6.14 10.70 -5.33
N MET A 112 -7.33 10.81 -5.92
CA MET A 112 -8.23 9.66 -6.11
C MET A 112 -7.64 8.61 -7.04
N VAL A 113 -6.99 9.02 -8.12
CA VAL A 113 -6.29 8.10 -9.05
C VAL A 113 -5.14 7.38 -8.33
N CYS A 114 -4.31 8.10 -7.59
CA CYS A 114 -3.22 7.50 -6.81
C CYS A 114 -3.73 6.50 -5.76
N LEU A 115 -4.81 6.86 -5.06
CA LEU A 115 -5.41 6.00 -4.06
C LEU A 115 -6.01 4.73 -4.69
N SER A 116 -6.69 4.87 -5.82
CA SER A 116 -7.22 3.73 -6.57
C SER A 116 -6.11 2.80 -7.05
N ALA A 117 -5.02 3.36 -7.58
CA ALA A 117 -3.85 2.58 -8.00
C ALA A 117 -3.19 1.85 -6.80
N ALA A 118 -3.14 2.49 -5.62
CA ALA A 118 -2.65 1.87 -4.40
C ALA A 118 -3.50 0.65 -4.00
N PHE A 119 -4.82 0.76 -4.04
CA PHE A 119 -5.73 -0.35 -3.74
C PHE A 119 -5.62 -1.48 -4.75
N ILE A 120 -5.50 -1.18 -6.05
CA ILE A 120 -5.28 -2.19 -7.09
C ILE A 120 -3.98 -2.94 -6.84
N THR A 121 -2.90 -2.23 -6.56
CA THR A 121 -1.59 -2.82 -6.28
C THR A 121 -1.64 -3.71 -5.03
N PHE A 122 -2.31 -3.26 -3.98
CA PHE A 122 -2.56 -4.03 -2.77
C PHE A 122 -3.40 -5.28 -3.03
N PHE A 123 -4.46 -5.18 -3.84
CA PHE A 123 -5.30 -6.32 -4.19
C PHE A 123 -4.52 -7.40 -4.97
N ILE A 124 -3.65 -7.00 -5.88
CA ILE A 124 -2.76 -7.91 -6.61
C ILE A 124 -1.86 -8.67 -5.63
N GLU A 125 -1.25 -7.97 -4.65
CA GLU A 125 -0.42 -8.60 -3.62
C GLU A 125 -1.20 -9.64 -2.81
N VAL A 126 -2.39 -9.29 -2.35
CA VAL A 126 -3.26 -10.20 -1.58
C VAL A 126 -3.59 -11.47 -2.38
N ARG A 127 -3.91 -11.33 -3.65
CA ARG A 127 -4.17 -12.49 -4.52
C ARG A 127 -2.94 -13.38 -4.69
N MET A 128 -1.76 -12.78 -4.83
CA MET A 128 -0.50 -13.53 -4.90
C MET A 128 -0.22 -14.27 -3.58
N ALA A 129 -0.53 -13.66 -2.44
CA ALA A 129 -0.39 -14.28 -1.12
C ALA A 129 -1.26 -15.54 -0.98
N ILE A 130 -2.52 -15.45 -1.41
CA ILE A 130 -3.48 -16.57 -1.34
C ILE A 130 -3.08 -17.69 -2.30
N ALA A 131 -2.62 -17.36 -3.51
CA ALA A 131 -2.18 -18.36 -4.49
C ALA A 131 -0.99 -19.17 -3.97
N ALA A 132 -0.04 -18.53 -3.29
CA ALA A 132 1.12 -19.20 -2.69
C ALA A 132 0.73 -20.20 -1.58
N LEU A 133 -0.33 -19.92 -0.81
CA LEU A 133 -0.86 -20.84 0.21
C LEU A 133 -1.52 -22.08 -0.40
N ARG A 134 -2.17 -21.97 -1.55
CA ARG A 134 -2.83 -23.11 -2.22
C ARG A 134 -1.84 -24.13 -2.79
N ILE A 135 -0.65 -23.70 -3.19
CA ILE A 135 0.40 -24.58 -3.72
C ILE A 135 1.04 -25.39 -2.60
N GLY A 136 1.10 -24.87 -1.36
CA GLY A 136 1.67 -25.57 -0.20
C GLY A 136 0.78 -26.67 0.42
N LEU A 137 -0.47 -26.82 -0.03
CA LEU A 137 -1.45 -27.80 0.49
C LEU A 137 -1.56 -29.06 -0.36
N HIS A 138 -0.61 -29.37 -1.26
CA HIS A 138 -0.54 -30.69 -1.86
C HIS A 138 0.16 -31.62 -0.85
N PRO A 139 -0.58 -32.50 -0.16
CA PRO A 139 0.06 -33.56 0.60
C PRO A 139 0.83 -34.43 -0.38
N SER A 140 2.12 -34.61 -0.12
CA SER A 140 2.88 -35.67 -0.75
C SER A 140 2.10 -36.99 -0.57
N ARG A 141 1.47 -37.48 -1.64
CA ARG A 141 0.92 -38.84 -1.67
C ARG A 141 2.09 -39.75 -1.39
N GLY A 142 2.09 -40.28 -0.16
CA GLY A 142 2.99 -41.35 0.22
C GLY A 142 2.83 -42.48 -0.77
N THR A 143 3.91 -42.85 -1.42
CA THR A 143 4.03 -44.11 -2.16
C THR A 143 3.69 -45.23 -1.19
N PRO A 144 2.71 -46.11 -1.48
CA PRO A 144 2.56 -47.32 -0.71
C PRO A 144 3.79 -48.21 -0.98
N ARG A 145 4.55 -48.49 0.08
CA ARG A 145 5.51 -49.58 0.04
C ARG A 145 4.74 -50.88 -0.05
N GLY A 146 4.74 -51.53 -1.21
CA GLY A 146 4.50 -52.93 -1.39
C GLY A 146 5.70 -53.77 -0.96
#